data_d1129935538d6f2b16d38cef4f1b5c09
#
_entry.id   d1129935538d6f2b16d38cef4f1b5c09
#
_cell.length_a   1.000
_cell.length_b   1.000
_cell.length_c   1.000
_cell.angle_alpha   90.00
_cell.angle_beta   90.00
_cell.angle_gamma   90.00
#
_symmetry.space_group_name_H-M   'P 1'
#
loop_
_entity.id
_entity.type
_entity.pdbx_description
1 polymer ?
#
loop_
_entity_poly.entity_id
_entity_poly.type
_entity_poly.pdbx_seq_one_letter_code
_entity_poly.pdbx_strand_id
1 'polypeptide(L)'
;MNLQSIYLALSMLFLQSISLLQFKNYTNRRFDFSERVISICGNNGAGKTNLLDAIHYLCFTKSYFTRADINCVQQGKNGFRLEGNFLLYDKSELAVCILRETGKKEILINDQPYDKFSQHIGRYPCVVIAPDDASLITGASEERRRFLDSMLSQLDAEYLQHLIIFTKVLQQRNSLLKAFAETGARNLALLDVIDQQLIKPGEYIFNRRKEFLMSFLPLVKHLYMEIAKRQEDIQLFYESELLQATFEELLQVTRQKDCIMQRTTSGIHRDNVEINLGSLPFRTIASQGQRKSLLFALKLAEMEVLKKEKGFPPLLLLDDVFEKLDEERISNLLQKVCRENEGQIFITDTNEERLVSHLKQIAVEFQLISL
;
A
#
# COMPACT_ATOMS: atom_id res chain seq x y z
N MET A 1 -15.26 -18.00 -29.97
CA MET A 1 -14.89 -17.20 -28.79
C MET A 1 -13.38 -17.38 -28.59
N ASN A 2 -12.62 -16.30 -28.73
CA ASN A 2 -11.15 -16.37 -28.66
C ASN A 2 -10.73 -16.64 -27.23
N LEU A 3 -9.70 -17.44 -26.98
CA LEU A 3 -9.18 -17.72 -25.61
C LEU A 3 -8.92 -16.43 -24.82
N GLN A 4 -8.51 -15.36 -25.48
CA GLN A 4 -8.41 -13.99 -24.91
C GLN A 4 -9.72 -13.47 -24.29
N SER A 5 -10.87 -13.75 -24.95
CA SER A 5 -12.18 -13.32 -24.43
C SER A 5 -12.60 -14.11 -23.18
N ILE A 6 -12.09 -15.35 -23.03
CA ILE A 6 -12.39 -16.21 -21.88
C ILE A 6 -11.56 -15.80 -20.66
N TYR A 7 -10.28 -15.41 -20.83
CA TYR A 7 -9.43 -14.91 -19.75
C TYR A 7 -9.88 -13.53 -19.23
N LEU A 8 -10.31 -12.65 -20.13
CA LEU A 8 -10.91 -11.35 -19.76
C LEU A 8 -12.24 -11.51 -19.00
N ALA A 9 -13.01 -12.56 -19.31
CA ALA A 9 -14.29 -12.85 -18.64
C ALA A 9 -14.15 -13.42 -17.22
N LEU A 10 -12.95 -13.87 -16.82
CA LEU A 10 -12.67 -14.40 -15.48
C LEU A 10 -12.03 -13.37 -14.53
N SER A 11 -11.44 -12.29 -15.06
CA SER A 11 -10.85 -11.24 -14.22
C SER A 11 -11.88 -10.13 -13.96
N MET A 12 -12.37 -10.07 -12.72
CA MET A 12 -13.33 -9.03 -12.31
C MET A 12 -12.72 -7.62 -12.26
N LEU A 13 -11.39 -7.50 -12.29
CA LEU A 13 -10.63 -6.25 -12.37
C LEU A 13 -9.48 -6.37 -13.38
N PHE A 14 -9.46 -5.49 -14.38
CA PHE A 14 -8.42 -5.43 -15.40
C PHE A 14 -8.18 -3.99 -15.86
N LEU A 15 -6.94 -3.53 -15.89
CA LEU A 15 -6.55 -2.26 -16.50
C LEU A 15 -6.25 -2.50 -18.00
N GLN A 16 -7.11 -2.00 -18.88
CA GLN A 16 -6.99 -2.17 -20.33
C GLN A 16 -5.99 -1.20 -20.97
N SER A 17 -5.94 0.03 -20.46
CA SER A 17 -4.98 1.02 -20.94
C SER A 17 -4.74 2.11 -19.92
N ILE A 18 -3.59 2.78 -20.03
CA ILE A 18 -3.25 3.96 -19.26
C ILE A 18 -2.63 5.03 -20.15
N SER A 19 -3.06 6.29 -19.97
CA SER A 19 -2.47 7.46 -20.60
C SER A 19 -1.86 8.37 -19.54
N LEU A 20 -0.61 8.80 -19.79
CA LEU A 20 0.16 9.66 -18.91
C LEU A 20 0.50 10.96 -19.65
N LEU A 21 0.08 12.09 -19.11
CA LEU A 21 0.42 13.42 -19.60
C LEU A 21 1.17 14.18 -18.51
N GLN A 22 2.43 14.56 -18.78
CA GLN A 22 3.29 15.35 -17.89
C GLN A 22 3.49 14.74 -16.50
N PHE A 23 3.53 13.39 -16.43
CA PHE A 23 3.73 12.64 -15.20
C PHE A 23 5.16 12.13 -15.10
N LYS A 24 5.92 12.60 -14.10
CA LYS A 24 7.32 12.25 -13.87
C LYS A 24 8.17 12.44 -15.14
N ASN A 25 8.70 11.34 -15.74
CA ASN A 25 9.48 11.41 -16.99
C ASN A 25 8.62 11.30 -18.25
N TYR A 26 7.33 11.05 -18.14
CA TYR A 26 6.44 10.91 -19.29
C TYR A 26 5.85 12.26 -19.71
N THR A 27 6.12 12.68 -20.95
CA THR A 27 5.53 13.90 -21.51
C THR A 27 4.10 13.66 -21.98
N ASN A 28 3.93 12.66 -22.86
CA ASN A 28 2.64 12.17 -23.33
C ASN A 28 2.86 10.74 -23.83
N ARG A 29 2.31 9.77 -23.13
CA ARG A 29 2.48 8.36 -23.46
C ARG A 29 1.21 7.59 -23.13
N ARG A 30 0.85 6.64 -24.01
CA ARG A 30 -0.22 5.68 -23.79
C ARG A 30 0.35 4.27 -23.84
N PHE A 31 -0.18 3.41 -22.97
CA PHE A 31 0.08 1.97 -22.95
C PHE A 31 -1.25 1.24 -22.98
N ASP A 32 -1.35 0.23 -23.83
CA ASP A 32 -2.49 -0.66 -23.93
C ASP A 32 -2.06 -2.05 -23.44
N PHE A 33 -2.91 -2.69 -22.64
CA PHE A 33 -2.63 -3.96 -22.00
C PHE A 33 -3.63 -5.00 -22.49
N SER A 34 -3.13 -6.09 -23.07
CA SER A 34 -3.93 -7.18 -23.65
C SER A 34 -3.83 -8.48 -22.87
N GLU A 35 -2.78 -8.64 -22.07
CA GLU A 35 -2.51 -9.85 -21.31
C GLU A 35 -2.67 -9.64 -19.80
N ARG A 36 -2.84 -10.75 -19.09
CA ARG A 36 -2.91 -10.73 -17.64
C ARG A 36 -1.55 -10.44 -17.00
N VAL A 37 -0.47 -10.94 -17.58
CA VAL A 37 0.89 -10.68 -17.12
C VAL A 37 1.55 -9.70 -18.08
N ILE A 38 1.96 -8.55 -17.55
CA ILE A 38 2.61 -7.48 -18.31
C ILE A 38 4.06 -7.38 -17.85
N SER A 39 4.99 -7.67 -18.74
CA SER A 39 6.44 -7.51 -18.52
C SER A 39 6.90 -6.17 -19.06
N ILE A 40 7.45 -5.32 -18.21
CA ILE A 40 7.94 -3.99 -18.57
C ILE A 40 9.46 -3.97 -18.42
N CYS A 41 10.18 -3.96 -19.51
CA CYS A 41 11.63 -4.02 -19.55
C CYS A 41 12.24 -2.72 -20.08
N GLY A 42 13.45 -2.41 -19.62
CA GLY A 42 14.19 -1.22 -20.08
C GLY A 42 15.32 -0.85 -19.14
N ASN A 43 16.18 0.03 -19.58
CA ASN A 43 17.30 0.50 -18.79
C ASN A 43 16.86 1.23 -17.52
N ASN A 44 17.80 1.41 -16.58
CA ASN A 44 17.57 2.25 -15.41
C ASN A 44 17.23 3.68 -15.86
N GLY A 45 16.19 4.27 -15.25
CA GLY A 45 15.72 5.60 -15.63
C GLY A 45 14.76 5.65 -16.84
N ALA A 46 14.49 4.53 -17.55
CA ALA A 46 13.55 4.49 -18.69
C ALA A 46 12.11 4.84 -18.30
N GLY A 47 11.73 4.67 -17.02
CA GLY A 47 10.41 5.02 -16.53
C GLY A 47 9.58 3.84 -16.02
N LYS A 48 10.14 2.64 -15.91
CA LYS A 48 9.45 1.43 -15.45
C LYS A 48 8.70 1.67 -14.13
N THR A 49 9.40 2.07 -13.08
CA THR A 49 8.82 2.44 -11.77
C THR A 49 7.79 3.56 -11.89
N ASN A 50 8.00 4.53 -12.79
CA ASN A 50 7.08 5.64 -12.99
C ASN A 50 5.75 5.19 -13.62
N LEU A 51 5.78 4.17 -14.50
CA LEU A 51 4.55 3.57 -15.03
C LEU A 51 3.78 2.81 -13.95
N LEU A 52 4.47 2.02 -13.12
CA LEU A 52 3.83 1.36 -11.98
C LEU A 52 3.24 2.37 -10.99
N ASP A 53 3.97 3.47 -10.73
CA ASP A 53 3.47 4.53 -9.86
C ASP A 53 2.23 5.24 -10.42
N ALA A 54 2.15 5.42 -11.75
CA ALA A 54 0.97 5.97 -12.39
C ALA A 54 -0.26 5.04 -12.23
N ILE A 55 -0.06 3.71 -12.36
CA ILE A 55 -1.11 2.72 -12.09
C ILE A 55 -1.55 2.78 -10.63
N HIS A 56 -0.60 2.77 -9.69
CA HIS A 56 -0.90 2.93 -8.26
C HIS A 56 -1.62 4.25 -7.97
N TYR A 57 -1.21 5.34 -8.62
CA TYR A 57 -1.83 6.65 -8.45
C TYR A 57 -3.31 6.65 -8.85
N LEU A 58 -3.66 5.95 -9.93
CA LEU A 58 -5.05 5.75 -10.34
C LEU A 58 -5.85 4.90 -9.34
N CYS A 59 -5.21 4.00 -8.58
CA CYS A 59 -5.87 3.17 -7.57
C CYS A 59 -6.01 3.89 -6.22
N PHE A 60 -4.99 4.65 -5.81
CA PHE A 60 -4.87 5.25 -4.47
C PHE A 60 -4.97 6.77 -4.44
N THR A 61 -5.11 7.42 -5.57
CA THR A 61 -5.14 8.89 -5.70
C THR A 61 -3.87 9.59 -5.19
N LYS A 62 -2.79 8.86 -5.00
CA LYS A 62 -1.48 9.33 -4.53
C LYS A 62 -0.36 8.44 -5.03
N SER A 63 0.85 8.97 -5.12
CA SER A 63 2.04 8.20 -5.42
C SER A 63 2.36 7.18 -4.32
N TYR A 64 2.91 6.03 -4.72
CA TYR A 64 3.52 5.07 -3.79
C TYR A 64 4.89 5.54 -3.30
N PHE A 65 5.68 6.15 -4.18
CA PHE A 65 7.08 6.48 -3.96
C PHE A 65 7.32 7.90 -3.46
N THR A 66 6.34 8.84 -3.62
CA THR A 66 6.50 10.22 -3.19
C THR A 66 5.34 10.70 -2.30
N ARG A 67 5.64 11.60 -1.36
CA ARG A 67 4.62 12.11 -0.43
C ARG A 67 3.80 13.25 -1.00
N ALA A 68 4.40 14.10 -1.84
CA ALA A 68 3.76 15.29 -2.37
C ALA A 68 3.41 15.10 -3.84
N ASP A 69 2.17 15.41 -4.23
CA ASP A 69 1.67 15.26 -5.61
C ASP A 69 2.49 16.09 -6.61
N ILE A 70 3.05 17.22 -6.20
CA ILE A 70 3.90 18.06 -7.06
C ILE A 70 5.16 17.32 -7.54
N ASN A 71 5.68 16.36 -6.76
CA ASN A 71 6.83 15.56 -7.15
C ASN A 71 6.49 14.52 -8.24
N CYS A 72 5.21 14.37 -8.57
CA CYS A 72 4.75 13.55 -9.69
C CYS A 72 4.63 14.34 -10.99
N VAL A 73 4.73 15.68 -10.94
CA VAL A 73 4.70 16.53 -12.12
C VAL A 73 6.03 16.44 -12.87
N GLN A 74 5.98 16.37 -14.20
CA GLN A 74 7.17 16.41 -15.04
C GLN A 74 7.95 17.72 -14.82
N GLN A 75 9.28 17.63 -14.77
CA GLN A 75 10.13 18.80 -14.59
C GLN A 75 9.83 19.89 -15.63
N GLY A 76 9.64 21.15 -15.16
CA GLY A 76 9.29 22.27 -16.00
C GLY A 76 7.81 22.33 -16.42
N LYS A 77 6.96 21.50 -15.84
CA LYS A 77 5.50 21.51 -16.01
C LYS A 77 4.81 21.87 -14.69
N ASN A 78 3.53 22.22 -14.76
CA ASN A 78 2.79 22.75 -13.61
C ASN A 78 1.68 21.80 -13.13
N GLY A 79 1.46 20.69 -13.84
CA GLY A 79 0.43 19.71 -13.51
C GLY A 79 0.59 18.44 -14.33
N PHE A 80 -0.27 17.46 -14.06
CA PHE A 80 -0.30 16.20 -14.82
C PHE A 80 -1.74 15.71 -15.00
N ARG A 81 -1.92 14.80 -15.96
CA ARG A 81 -3.16 14.05 -16.13
C ARG A 81 -2.84 12.57 -16.35
N LEU A 82 -3.51 11.72 -15.58
CA LEU A 82 -3.52 10.28 -15.73
C LEU A 82 -4.93 9.83 -16.11
N GLU A 83 -5.03 8.92 -17.07
CA GLU A 83 -6.29 8.28 -17.47
C GLU A 83 -6.09 6.78 -17.52
N GLY A 84 -6.96 6.01 -16.88
CA GLY A 84 -6.96 4.55 -16.93
C GLY A 84 -8.31 4.01 -17.33
N ASN A 85 -8.33 3.13 -18.35
CA ASN A 85 -9.53 2.37 -18.68
C ASN A 85 -9.51 1.06 -17.93
N PHE A 86 -10.38 0.93 -16.94
CA PHE A 86 -10.54 -0.29 -16.15
C PHE A 86 -11.74 -1.08 -16.62
N LEU A 87 -11.60 -2.39 -16.67
CA LEU A 87 -12.72 -3.30 -16.72
C LEU A 87 -12.98 -3.79 -15.29
N LEU A 88 -14.17 -3.52 -14.75
CA LEU A 88 -14.59 -3.96 -13.42
C LEU A 88 -15.96 -4.62 -13.52
N TYR A 89 -16.06 -5.92 -13.19
CA TYR A 89 -17.28 -6.72 -13.35
C TYR A 89 -17.91 -6.55 -14.75
N ASP A 90 -17.12 -6.70 -15.80
CA ASP A 90 -17.53 -6.54 -17.21
C ASP A 90 -17.98 -5.12 -17.60
N LYS A 91 -17.82 -4.14 -16.73
CA LYS A 91 -18.11 -2.73 -17.01
C LYS A 91 -16.83 -1.97 -17.25
N SER A 92 -16.77 -1.28 -18.39
CA SER A 92 -15.66 -0.37 -18.67
C SER A 92 -15.82 0.91 -17.87
N GLU A 93 -14.77 1.33 -17.18
CA GLU A 93 -14.73 2.54 -16.36
C GLU A 93 -13.49 3.36 -16.73
N LEU A 94 -13.69 4.63 -17.04
CA LEU A 94 -12.61 5.59 -17.24
C LEU A 94 -12.31 6.30 -15.92
N ALA A 95 -11.17 5.98 -15.31
CA ALA A 95 -10.65 6.68 -14.16
C ALA A 95 -9.69 7.77 -14.61
N VAL A 96 -9.91 9.01 -14.17
CA VAL A 96 -9.09 10.16 -14.52
C VAL A 96 -8.60 10.84 -13.25
N CYS A 97 -7.31 11.10 -13.18
CA CYS A 97 -6.71 11.89 -12.12
C CYS A 97 -5.96 13.09 -12.70
N ILE A 98 -6.28 14.30 -12.24
CA ILE A 98 -5.69 15.55 -12.71
C ILE A 98 -5.11 16.31 -11.52
N LEU A 99 -3.86 16.71 -11.62
CA LEU A 99 -3.29 17.76 -10.78
C LEU A 99 -3.18 19.03 -11.63
N ARG A 100 -3.94 20.05 -11.25
CA ARG A 100 -3.94 21.36 -11.92
C ARG A 100 -2.73 22.19 -11.50
N GLU A 101 -2.36 23.16 -12.33
CA GLU A 101 -1.33 24.17 -12.04
C GLU A 101 -1.57 24.92 -10.72
N THR A 102 -2.82 25.11 -10.33
CA THR A 102 -3.22 25.70 -9.05
C THR A 102 -2.97 24.80 -7.83
N GLY A 103 -2.45 23.57 -8.02
CA GLY A 103 -2.34 22.56 -7.00
C GLY A 103 -3.66 21.81 -6.69
N LYS A 104 -4.77 22.19 -7.35
CA LYS A 104 -6.05 21.49 -7.18
C LYS A 104 -5.97 20.12 -7.83
N LYS A 105 -6.30 19.08 -7.06
CA LYS A 105 -6.42 17.71 -7.54
C LYS A 105 -7.89 17.37 -7.81
N GLU A 106 -8.15 16.66 -8.90
CA GLU A 106 -9.46 16.21 -9.30
C GLU A 106 -9.39 14.73 -9.68
N ILE A 107 -10.42 13.97 -9.27
CA ILE A 107 -10.54 12.55 -9.60
C ILE A 107 -11.96 12.32 -10.12
N LEU A 108 -12.04 11.69 -11.29
CA LEU A 108 -13.29 11.43 -11.97
C LEU A 108 -13.40 9.94 -12.33
N ILE A 109 -14.62 9.41 -12.29
CA ILE A 109 -14.97 8.12 -12.88
C ILE A 109 -16.08 8.38 -13.89
N ASN A 110 -15.85 8.00 -15.15
CA ASN A 110 -16.78 8.24 -16.26
C ASN A 110 -17.29 9.69 -16.28
N ASP A 111 -16.34 10.64 -16.21
CA ASP A 111 -16.55 12.08 -16.18
C ASP A 111 -17.31 12.63 -14.95
N GLN A 112 -17.62 11.78 -13.97
CA GLN A 112 -18.24 12.21 -12.70
C GLN A 112 -17.16 12.42 -11.64
N PRO A 113 -17.00 13.64 -11.11
CA PRO A 113 -16.01 13.93 -10.08
C PRO A 113 -16.42 13.34 -8.74
N TYR A 114 -15.43 12.91 -7.95
CA TYR A 114 -15.64 12.58 -6.55
C TYR A 114 -15.66 13.83 -5.66
N ASP A 115 -16.60 13.87 -4.72
CA ASP A 115 -16.61 14.89 -3.66
C ASP A 115 -15.46 14.68 -2.66
N LYS A 116 -15.14 13.42 -2.39
CA LYS A 116 -14.07 13.03 -1.47
C LYS A 116 -13.24 11.90 -2.09
N PHE A 117 -11.94 12.08 -2.14
CA PHE A 117 -11.01 11.07 -2.70
C PHE A 117 -11.04 9.73 -1.93
N SER A 118 -11.42 9.76 -0.65
CA SER A 118 -11.61 8.54 0.14
C SER A 118 -12.67 7.60 -0.40
N GLN A 119 -13.62 8.09 -1.21
CA GLN A 119 -14.64 7.26 -1.87
C GLN A 119 -14.07 6.40 -2.99
N HIS A 120 -12.90 6.78 -3.51
CA HIS A 120 -12.21 6.05 -4.58
C HIS A 120 -11.39 4.87 -4.04
N ILE A 121 -10.87 4.99 -2.81
CA ILE A 121 -9.96 4.00 -2.23
C ILE A 121 -10.66 2.65 -2.08
N GLY A 122 -10.01 1.59 -2.57
CA GLY A 122 -10.53 0.23 -2.58
C GLY A 122 -11.51 -0.09 -3.72
N ARG A 123 -11.73 0.85 -4.68
CA ARG A 123 -12.47 0.57 -5.91
C ARG A 123 -11.65 -0.33 -6.85
N TYR A 124 -10.39 0.00 -7.04
CA TYR A 124 -9.40 -0.78 -7.78
C TYR A 124 -8.33 -1.25 -6.80
N PRO A 125 -8.54 -2.37 -6.08
CA PRO A 125 -7.56 -2.84 -5.12
C PRO A 125 -6.24 -3.16 -5.80
N CYS A 126 -5.14 -2.73 -5.16
CA CYS A 126 -3.80 -2.82 -5.73
C CYS A 126 -2.79 -3.13 -4.64
N VAL A 127 -1.86 -4.03 -4.95
CA VAL A 127 -0.72 -4.38 -4.10
C VAL A 127 0.57 -4.04 -4.85
N VAL A 128 1.48 -3.35 -4.18
CA VAL A 128 2.81 -3.03 -4.72
C VAL A 128 3.86 -3.81 -3.94
N ILE A 129 4.84 -4.36 -4.66
CA ILE A 129 6.08 -4.89 -4.09
C ILE A 129 7.24 -4.17 -4.76
N ALA A 130 7.96 -3.37 -3.99
CA ALA A 130 9.08 -2.56 -4.45
C ALA A 130 10.31 -2.74 -3.56
N PRO A 131 11.53 -2.39 -4.02
CA PRO A 131 12.75 -2.51 -3.22
C PRO A 131 12.69 -1.76 -1.88
N ASP A 132 12.04 -0.60 -1.84
CA ASP A 132 11.89 0.24 -0.65
C ASP A 132 11.00 -0.39 0.44
N ASP A 133 10.19 -1.39 0.08
CA ASP A 133 9.35 -2.13 1.03
C ASP A 133 10.17 -2.94 2.06
N ALA A 134 11.46 -3.11 1.85
CA ALA A 134 12.37 -3.65 2.86
C ALA A 134 12.27 -2.90 4.20
N SER A 135 11.87 -1.63 4.17
CA SER A 135 11.59 -0.81 5.35
C SER A 135 10.46 -1.34 6.24
N LEU A 136 9.51 -2.10 5.69
CA LEU A 136 8.48 -2.81 6.48
C LEU A 136 9.10 -3.75 7.52
N ILE A 137 10.21 -4.38 7.15
CA ILE A 137 10.90 -5.38 7.97
C ILE A 137 11.96 -4.74 8.85
N THR A 138 12.76 -3.82 8.30
CA THR A 138 13.93 -3.25 8.98
C THR A 138 13.66 -1.90 9.62
N GLY A 139 12.63 -1.21 9.17
CA GLY A 139 12.28 0.14 9.60
C GLY A 139 11.52 0.21 10.93
N ALA A 140 11.11 1.41 11.27
CA ALA A 140 10.33 1.70 12.46
C ALA A 140 8.89 1.16 12.37
N SER A 141 8.18 1.13 13.50
CA SER A 141 6.76 0.73 13.57
C SER A 141 5.83 1.58 12.68
N GLU A 142 6.25 2.79 12.30
CA GLU A 142 5.49 3.67 11.40
C GLU A 142 5.25 3.02 10.04
N GLU A 143 6.26 2.33 9.46
CA GLU A 143 6.12 1.68 8.15
C GLU A 143 5.11 0.53 8.23
N ARG A 144 5.14 -0.26 9.30
CA ARG A 144 4.16 -1.35 9.52
C ARG A 144 2.75 -0.84 9.75
N ARG A 145 2.59 0.28 10.48
CA ARG A 145 1.27 0.93 10.59
C ARG A 145 0.75 1.45 9.25
N ARG A 146 1.59 2.11 8.46
CA ARG A 146 1.21 2.58 7.12
C ARG A 146 0.76 1.45 6.21
N PHE A 147 1.47 0.32 6.23
CA PHE A 147 1.09 -0.88 5.50
C PHE A 147 -0.28 -1.39 5.94
N LEU A 148 -0.49 -1.55 7.25
CA LEU A 148 -1.77 -1.99 7.81
C LEU A 148 -2.91 -1.01 7.48
N ASP A 149 -2.67 0.30 7.63
CA ASP A 149 -3.66 1.33 7.33
C ASP A 149 -4.00 1.39 5.84
N SER A 150 -3.01 1.20 4.97
CA SER A 150 -3.22 1.15 3.52
C SER A 150 -4.12 -0.03 3.13
N MET A 151 -3.84 -1.21 3.67
CA MET A 151 -4.62 -2.42 3.41
C MET A 151 -6.05 -2.30 3.97
N LEU A 152 -6.20 -1.92 5.24
CA LEU A 152 -7.52 -1.76 5.87
C LEU A 152 -8.34 -0.66 5.19
N SER A 153 -7.71 0.42 4.70
CA SER A 153 -8.40 1.47 3.95
C SER A 153 -8.98 1.00 2.62
N GLN A 154 -8.38 0.00 1.98
CA GLN A 154 -8.93 -0.61 0.76
C GLN A 154 -10.14 -1.50 1.06
N LEU A 155 -10.17 -2.11 2.25
CA LEU A 155 -11.20 -3.07 2.67
C LEU A 155 -12.42 -2.40 3.28
N ASP A 156 -12.20 -1.33 4.06
CA ASP A 156 -13.18 -0.74 4.96
C ASP A 156 -13.19 0.79 4.82
N ALA A 157 -14.24 1.31 4.18
CA ALA A 157 -14.40 2.75 3.97
C ALA A 157 -14.61 3.51 5.30
N GLU A 158 -15.25 2.88 6.29
CA GLU A 158 -15.46 3.46 7.62
C GLU A 158 -14.13 3.58 8.38
N TYR A 159 -13.29 2.54 8.28
CA TYR A 159 -11.91 2.60 8.81
C TYR A 159 -11.15 3.80 8.25
N LEU A 160 -11.20 4.00 6.93
CA LEU A 160 -10.53 5.14 6.28
C LEU A 160 -11.08 6.49 6.77
N GLN A 161 -12.40 6.62 6.97
CA GLN A 161 -12.98 7.85 7.52
C GLN A 161 -12.47 8.11 8.94
N HIS A 162 -12.47 7.10 9.81
CA HIS A 162 -11.94 7.21 11.17
C HIS A 162 -10.45 7.55 11.18
N LEU A 163 -9.67 6.95 10.27
CA LEU A 163 -8.23 7.24 10.14
C LEU A 163 -7.96 8.70 9.73
N ILE A 164 -8.76 9.24 8.80
CA ILE A 164 -8.68 10.65 8.38
C ILE A 164 -9.01 11.58 9.55
N ILE A 165 -10.11 11.29 10.27
CA ILE A 165 -10.53 12.09 11.43
C ILE A 165 -9.44 12.04 12.52
N PHE A 166 -9.01 10.84 12.89
CA PHE A 166 -7.98 10.63 13.90
C PHE A 166 -6.71 11.40 13.59
N THR A 167 -6.21 11.28 12.35
CA THR A 167 -4.99 11.95 11.93
C THR A 167 -5.10 13.48 12.03
N LYS A 168 -6.24 14.05 11.61
CA LYS A 168 -6.50 15.48 11.69
C LYS A 168 -6.57 15.96 13.14
N VAL A 169 -7.32 15.26 13.99
CA VAL A 169 -7.48 15.62 15.41
C VAL A 169 -6.17 15.46 16.17
N LEU A 170 -5.38 14.39 15.87
CA LEU A 170 -4.05 14.19 16.45
C LEU A 170 -3.10 15.36 16.10
N GLN A 171 -3.13 15.84 14.87
CA GLN A 171 -2.34 17.03 14.46
C GLN A 171 -2.78 18.27 15.23
N GLN A 172 -4.09 18.50 15.40
CA GLN A 172 -4.62 19.62 16.18
C GLN A 172 -4.18 19.54 17.65
N ARG A 173 -4.28 18.34 18.27
CA ARG A 173 -3.81 18.10 19.62
C ARG A 173 -2.32 18.42 19.76
N ASN A 174 -1.49 17.89 18.89
CA ASN A 174 -0.05 18.12 18.92
C ASN A 174 0.31 19.61 18.71
N SER A 175 -0.43 20.31 17.86
CA SER A 175 -0.26 21.78 17.68
C SER A 175 -0.62 22.55 18.93
N LEU A 176 -1.70 22.16 19.64
CA LEU A 176 -2.09 22.78 20.90
C LEU A 176 -1.04 22.52 22.00
N LEU A 177 -0.51 21.30 22.10
CA LEU A 177 0.55 20.96 23.07
C LEU A 177 1.84 21.77 22.82
N LYS A 178 2.20 22.04 21.57
CA LYS A 178 3.32 22.93 21.22
C LYS A 178 3.03 24.36 21.64
N ALA A 179 1.83 24.86 21.33
CA ALA A 179 1.44 26.22 21.72
C ALA A 179 1.48 26.42 23.25
N PHE A 180 1.14 25.40 24.06
CA PHE A 180 1.29 25.46 25.52
C PHE A 180 2.74 25.70 25.97
N ALA A 181 3.68 25.07 25.30
CA ALA A 181 5.10 25.25 25.60
C ALA A 181 5.63 26.64 25.17
N GLU A 182 5.14 27.15 24.03
CA GLU A 182 5.56 28.45 23.49
C GLU A 182 4.99 29.64 24.28
N THR A 183 3.71 29.55 24.67
CA THR A 183 3.01 30.68 25.31
C THR A 183 3.04 30.62 26.84
N GLY A 184 3.35 29.47 27.43
CA GLY A 184 3.21 29.22 28.87
C GLY A 184 1.75 29.10 29.36
N ALA A 185 0.77 29.46 28.52
CA ALA A 185 -0.66 29.40 28.86
C ALA A 185 -1.25 28.04 28.47
N ARG A 186 -1.87 27.35 29.44
CA ARG A 186 -2.47 26.02 29.21
C ARG A 186 -3.98 26.10 29.20
N ASN A 187 -4.59 26.00 28.02
CA ASN A 187 -6.04 25.85 27.91
C ASN A 187 -6.43 24.36 28.01
N LEU A 188 -6.57 23.87 29.24
CA LEU A 188 -6.90 22.47 29.50
C LEU A 188 -8.32 22.12 29.05
N ALA A 189 -9.28 23.04 29.10
CA ALA A 189 -10.64 22.81 28.62
C ALA A 189 -10.66 22.53 27.09
N LEU A 190 -9.85 23.26 26.32
CA LEU A 190 -9.72 23.00 24.88
C LEU A 190 -9.03 21.64 24.62
N LEU A 191 -8.04 21.26 25.43
CA LEU A 191 -7.38 19.97 25.33
C LEU A 191 -8.38 18.83 25.60
N ASP A 192 -9.27 18.97 26.61
CA ASP A 192 -10.31 17.99 26.92
C ASP A 192 -11.28 17.80 25.75
N VAL A 193 -11.69 18.88 25.08
CA VAL A 193 -12.55 18.80 23.90
C VAL A 193 -11.86 18.05 22.74
N ILE A 194 -10.56 18.32 22.52
CA ILE A 194 -9.80 17.61 21.48
C ILE A 194 -9.58 16.14 21.84
N ASP A 195 -9.32 15.84 23.11
CA ASP A 195 -9.19 14.48 23.61
C ASP A 195 -10.47 13.68 23.35
N GLN A 196 -11.64 14.22 23.66
CA GLN A 196 -12.93 13.58 23.36
C GLN A 196 -13.15 13.32 21.87
N GLN A 197 -12.71 14.22 20.99
CA GLN A 197 -12.79 14.01 19.55
C GLN A 197 -11.83 12.91 19.04
N LEU A 198 -10.74 12.66 19.76
CA LEU A 198 -9.73 11.68 19.39
C LEU A 198 -10.10 10.25 19.81
N ILE A 199 -10.85 10.09 20.92
CA ILE A 199 -11.18 8.79 21.54
C ILE A 199 -11.96 7.92 20.56
N LYS A 200 -13.14 8.36 20.11
CA LYS A 200 -14.03 7.54 19.27
C LYS A 200 -13.34 6.99 18.01
N PRO A 201 -12.68 7.82 17.16
CA PRO A 201 -11.98 7.28 15.99
C PRO A 201 -10.78 6.41 16.37
N GLY A 202 -10.08 6.70 17.46
CA GLY A 202 -8.96 5.88 17.93
C GLY A 202 -9.38 4.49 18.36
N GLU A 203 -10.46 4.38 19.13
CA GLU A 203 -11.02 3.08 19.55
C GLU A 203 -11.55 2.26 18.39
N TYR A 204 -12.22 2.90 17.43
CA TYR A 204 -12.67 2.21 16.21
C TYR A 204 -11.49 1.60 15.46
N ILE A 205 -10.44 2.38 15.20
CA ILE A 205 -9.23 1.92 14.49
C ILE A 205 -8.55 0.79 15.27
N PHE A 206 -8.41 0.92 16.58
CA PHE A 206 -7.83 -0.13 17.43
C PHE A 206 -8.60 -1.44 17.33
N ASN A 207 -9.93 -1.40 17.49
CA ASN A 207 -10.76 -2.59 17.43
C ASN A 207 -10.68 -3.29 16.07
N ARG A 208 -10.73 -2.52 14.96
CA ARG A 208 -10.60 -3.06 13.61
C ARG A 208 -9.23 -3.66 13.35
N ARG A 209 -8.13 -3.01 13.80
CA ARG A 209 -6.77 -3.58 13.70
C ARG A 209 -6.65 -4.86 14.51
N LYS A 210 -7.12 -4.87 15.74
CA LYS A 210 -7.08 -6.05 16.63
C LYS A 210 -7.80 -7.23 15.99
N GLU A 211 -9.05 -7.05 15.58
CA GLU A 211 -9.85 -8.09 14.93
C GLU A 211 -9.17 -8.61 13.65
N PHE A 212 -8.74 -7.71 12.78
CA PHE A 212 -8.09 -8.04 11.52
C PHE A 212 -6.80 -8.84 11.71
N LEU A 213 -5.93 -8.41 12.61
CA LEU A 213 -4.64 -9.03 12.86
C LEU A 213 -4.75 -10.44 13.46
N MET A 214 -5.86 -10.79 14.12
CA MET A 214 -6.10 -12.16 14.61
C MET A 214 -6.09 -13.21 13.48
N SER A 215 -6.55 -12.85 12.29
CA SER A 215 -6.53 -13.74 11.12
C SER A 215 -5.33 -13.48 10.19
N PHE A 216 -4.91 -12.24 10.07
CA PHE A 216 -3.85 -11.83 9.17
C PHE A 216 -2.45 -12.35 9.59
N LEU A 217 -2.10 -12.25 10.88
CA LEU A 217 -0.76 -12.67 11.33
C LEU A 217 -0.51 -14.18 11.20
N PRO A 218 -1.47 -15.07 11.51
CA PRO A 218 -1.34 -16.50 11.19
C PRO A 218 -1.17 -16.79 9.69
N LEU A 219 -1.87 -16.06 8.80
CA LEU A 219 -1.73 -16.18 7.37
C LEU A 219 -0.32 -15.77 6.91
N VAL A 220 0.20 -14.65 7.41
CA VAL A 220 1.59 -14.22 7.12
C VAL A 220 2.58 -15.29 7.54
N LYS A 221 2.41 -15.86 8.75
CA LYS A 221 3.29 -16.93 9.26
C LYS A 221 3.25 -18.16 8.37
N HIS A 222 2.07 -18.57 7.92
CA HIS A 222 1.89 -19.70 7.01
C HIS A 222 2.61 -19.47 5.68
N LEU A 223 2.36 -18.34 5.02
CA LEU A 223 3.01 -17.97 3.76
C LEU A 223 4.53 -17.81 3.89
N TYR A 224 5.00 -17.30 5.02
CA TYR A 224 6.43 -17.22 5.28
C TYR A 224 7.08 -18.60 5.29
N MET A 225 6.47 -19.60 5.95
CA MET A 225 6.98 -20.96 6.01
C MET A 225 6.99 -21.61 4.62
N GLU A 226 5.96 -21.39 3.80
CA GLU A 226 5.90 -21.85 2.42
C GLU A 226 7.05 -21.30 1.57
N ILE A 227 7.32 -19.97 1.68
CA ILE A 227 8.37 -19.29 0.91
C ILE A 227 9.77 -19.68 1.40
N ALA A 228 9.96 -19.76 2.72
CA ALA A 228 11.25 -20.07 3.31
C ALA A 228 11.64 -21.53 3.14
N LYS A 229 10.67 -22.44 2.91
CA LYS A 229 10.85 -23.91 2.84
C LYS A 229 11.61 -24.49 4.05
N ARG A 230 11.54 -23.81 5.18
CA ARG A 230 12.20 -24.17 6.44
C ARG A 230 11.25 -23.88 7.60
N GLN A 231 11.27 -24.74 8.61
CA GLN A 231 10.61 -24.44 9.86
C GLN A 231 11.48 -23.47 10.66
N GLU A 232 11.06 -22.23 10.72
CA GLU A 232 11.69 -21.18 11.50
C GLU A 232 10.70 -20.69 12.55
N ASP A 233 11.20 -20.41 13.77
CA ASP A 233 10.35 -19.91 14.86
C ASP A 233 10.10 -18.41 14.70
N ILE A 234 9.30 -18.05 13.66
CA ILE A 234 8.84 -16.69 13.48
C ILE A 234 7.60 -16.43 14.33
N GLN A 235 7.61 -15.32 15.05
CA GLN A 235 6.54 -14.87 15.89
C GLN A 235 6.13 -13.47 15.47
N LEU A 236 4.81 -13.27 15.28
CA LEU A 236 4.21 -11.99 14.92
C LEU A 236 3.10 -11.71 15.91
N PHE A 237 3.12 -10.54 16.51
CA PHE A 237 2.08 -10.12 17.45
C PHE A 237 1.82 -8.63 17.42
N TYR A 238 0.58 -8.26 17.72
CA TYR A 238 0.14 -6.89 17.77
C TYR A 238 0.42 -6.30 19.15
N GLU A 239 1.11 -5.18 19.18
CA GLU A 239 1.41 -4.40 20.38
C GLU A 239 0.63 -3.09 20.34
N SER A 240 -0.17 -2.87 21.37
CA SER A 240 -0.90 -1.62 21.60
C SER A 240 -1.13 -1.42 23.09
N GLU A 241 -0.99 -0.18 23.55
CA GLU A 241 -1.34 0.18 24.92
C GLU A 241 -2.85 0.02 25.18
N LEU A 242 -3.68 0.11 24.13
CA LEU A 242 -5.12 -0.08 24.20
C LEU A 242 -5.55 -1.53 24.46
N LEU A 243 -4.63 -2.48 24.47
CA LEU A 243 -4.90 -3.84 24.94
C LEU A 243 -5.07 -3.93 26.47
N GLN A 244 -4.55 -2.93 27.20
CA GLN A 244 -4.50 -2.94 28.67
C GLN A 244 -5.37 -1.84 29.31
N ALA A 245 -5.65 -0.75 28.60
CA ALA A 245 -6.42 0.38 29.11
C ALA A 245 -7.24 1.03 27.99
N THR A 246 -8.29 1.76 28.32
CA THR A 246 -9.07 2.55 27.37
C THR A 246 -8.26 3.72 26.83
N PHE A 247 -8.61 4.24 25.66
CA PHE A 247 -7.89 5.37 25.10
C PHE A 247 -8.07 6.63 25.95
N GLU A 248 -9.24 6.81 26.57
CA GLU A 248 -9.51 7.90 27.50
C GLU A 248 -8.56 7.86 28.70
N GLU A 249 -8.45 6.71 29.37
CA GLU A 249 -7.51 6.52 30.50
C GLU A 249 -6.07 6.81 30.11
N LEU A 250 -5.63 6.33 28.93
CA LEU A 250 -4.28 6.58 28.42
C LEU A 250 -4.01 8.08 28.21
N LEU A 251 -4.95 8.82 27.61
CA LEU A 251 -4.81 10.26 27.38
C LEU A 251 -4.76 11.04 28.71
N GLN A 252 -5.55 10.61 29.71
CA GLN A 252 -5.55 11.23 31.05
C GLN A 252 -4.22 10.98 31.77
N VAL A 253 -3.75 9.74 31.81
CA VAL A 253 -2.50 9.35 32.51
C VAL A 253 -1.28 9.99 31.85
N THR A 254 -1.26 10.09 30.51
CA THR A 254 -0.10 10.62 29.78
C THR A 254 -0.11 12.14 29.60
N ARG A 255 -1.16 12.84 30.03
CA ARG A 255 -1.36 14.28 29.80
C ARG A 255 -0.16 15.14 30.19
N GLN A 256 0.41 14.93 31.38
CA GLN A 256 1.58 15.71 31.83
C GLN A 256 2.80 15.43 30.95
N LYS A 257 3.04 14.17 30.62
CA LYS A 257 4.11 13.76 29.70
C LYS A 257 3.93 14.37 28.32
N ASP A 258 2.71 14.37 27.81
CA ASP A 258 2.37 14.95 26.50
C ASP A 258 2.66 16.46 26.46
N CYS A 259 2.32 17.20 27.54
CA CYS A 259 2.65 18.62 27.66
C CYS A 259 4.17 18.86 27.66
N ILE A 260 4.95 18.02 28.34
CA ILE A 260 6.42 18.14 28.40
C ILE A 260 7.02 17.78 27.02
N MET A 261 6.54 16.70 26.40
CA MET A 261 7.03 16.20 25.11
C MET A 261 6.47 16.97 23.91
N GLN A 262 5.53 17.89 24.12
CA GLN A 262 4.85 18.70 23.10
C GLN A 262 4.17 17.86 22.01
N ARG A 263 3.76 16.64 22.34
CA ARG A 263 3.12 15.68 21.44
C ARG A 263 2.39 14.58 22.20
N THR A 264 1.42 13.98 21.57
CA THR A 264 0.71 12.80 22.06
C THR A 264 1.67 11.60 22.10
N THR A 265 1.81 10.97 23.27
CA THR A 265 2.76 9.88 23.51
C THR A 265 2.12 8.51 23.57
N SER A 266 0.80 8.41 23.71
CA SER A 266 0.04 7.16 23.80
C SER A 266 -1.12 7.11 22.82
N GLY A 267 -1.50 5.91 22.36
CA GLY A 267 -2.61 5.67 21.43
C GLY A 267 -2.19 4.96 20.14
N ILE A 268 -3.15 4.75 19.25
CA ILE A 268 -3.02 3.91 18.03
C ILE A 268 -1.88 4.31 17.07
N HIS A 269 -1.45 5.55 17.11
CA HIS A 269 -0.29 6.03 16.33
C HIS A 269 1.05 5.55 16.92
N ARG A 270 1.02 4.83 18.05
CA ARG A 270 2.17 4.17 18.67
C ARG A 270 2.13 2.65 18.53
N ASP A 271 1.03 2.09 18.06
CA ASP A 271 0.88 0.65 17.83
C ASP A 271 2.00 0.07 16.97
N ASN A 272 2.25 -1.21 17.14
CA ASN A 272 3.25 -1.94 16.39
C ASN A 272 2.76 -3.35 16.04
N VAL A 273 3.26 -3.91 14.98
CA VAL A 273 3.29 -5.35 14.74
C VAL A 273 4.72 -5.79 14.98
N GLU A 274 4.96 -6.39 16.14
CA GLU A 274 6.29 -6.89 16.47
C GLU A 274 6.56 -8.20 15.76
N ILE A 275 7.79 -8.35 15.29
CA ILE A 275 8.23 -9.51 14.52
C ILE A 275 9.53 -10.02 15.17
N ASN A 276 9.50 -11.27 15.63
CA ASN A 276 10.63 -11.93 16.28
C ASN A 276 11.01 -13.22 15.54
N LEU A 277 12.25 -13.59 15.64
CA LEU A 277 12.77 -14.92 15.28
C LEU A 277 13.33 -15.56 16.55
N GLY A 278 12.64 -16.57 17.03
CA GLY A 278 12.82 -17.05 18.41
C GLY A 278 12.51 -15.90 19.41
N SER A 279 13.45 -15.63 20.31
CA SER A 279 13.32 -14.59 21.34
C SER A 279 13.88 -13.22 20.92
N LEU A 280 14.41 -13.07 19.72
CA LEU A 280 15.12 -11.86 19.31
C LEU A 280 14.36 -11.10 18.20
N PRO A 281 14.45 -9.76 18.15
CA PRO A 281 13.81 -8.97 17.11
C PRO A 281 14.30 -9.36 15.71
N PHE A 282 13.37 -9.70 14.82
CA PHE A 282 13.66 -10.16 13.46
C PHE A 282 14.55 -9.18 12.67
N ARG A 283 14.31 -7.88 12.84
CA ARG A 283 15.07 -6.82 12.15
C ARG A 283 16.57 -6.85 12.44
N THR A 284 17.00 -7.40 13.59
CA THR A 284 18.41 -7.40 14.01
C THR A 284 19.15 -8.64 13.56
N ILE A 285 18.50 -9.82 13.58
CA ILE A 285 19.19 -11.09 13.39
C ILE A 285 18.88 -11.77 12.05
N ALA A 286 17.77 -11.42 11.40
CA ALA A 286 17.37 -12.07 10.17
C ALA A 286 18.34 -11.78 9.01
N SER A 287 18.66 -12.83 8.26
CA SER A 287 19.43 -12.73 7.01
C SER A 287 18.65 -11.94 5.94
N GLN A 288 19.36 -11.49 4.91
CA GLN A 288 18.70 -10.80 3.78
C GLN A 288 17.63 -11.66 3.11
N GLY A 289 17.89 -12.97 2.97
CA GLY A 289 16.92 -13.92 2.41
C GLY A 289 15.67 -14.04 3.28
N GLN A 290 15.81 -14.16 4.60
CA GLN A 290 14.68 -14.21 5.54
C GLN A 290 13.85 -12.93 5.49
N ARG A 291 14.51 -11.75 5.46
CA ARG A 291 13.81 -10.46 5.35
C ARG A 291 12.96 -10.36 4.09
N LYS A 292 13.49 -10.82 2.95
CA LYS A 292 12.76 -10.86 1.69
C LYS A 292 11.60 -11.86 1.74
N SER A 293 11.83 -13.07 2.26
CA SER A 293 10.77 -14.07 2.43
C SER A 293 9.62 -13.52 3.27
N LEU A 294 9.91 -12.79 4.34
CA LEU A 294 8.89 -12.17 5.18
C LEU A 294 8.17 -11.01 4.47
N LEU A 295 8.90 -10.20 3.71
CA LEU A 295 8.29 -9.16 2.89
C LEU A 295 7.30 -9.75 1.88
N PHE A 296 7.70 -10.78 1.15
CA PHE A 296 6.79 -11.46 0.23
C PHE A 296 5.61 -12.10 0.94
N ALA A 297 5.81 -12.72 2.10
CA ALA A 297 4.73 -13.29 2.89
C ALA A 297 3.69 -12.23 3.31
N LEU A 298 4.12 -11.05 3.76
CA LEU A 298 3.24 -9.93 4.08
C LEU A 298 2.44 -9.46 2.86
N LYS A 299 3.10 -9.30 1.71
CA LYS A 299 2.46 -8.82 0.48
C LYS A 299 1.53 -9.85 -0.16
N LEU A 300 1.88 -11.13 -0.11
CA LEU A 300 1.00 -12.19 -0.56
C LEU A 300 -0.21 -12.35 0.36
N ALA A 301 -0.03 -12.22 1.69
CA ALA A 301 -1.14 -12.17 2.63
C ALA A 301 -2.08 -10.99 2.36
N GLU A 302 -1.53 -9.80 2.04
CA GLU A 302 -2.30 -8.63 1.58
C GLU A 302 -3.15 -8.97 0.35
N MET A 303 -2.55 -9.62 -0.66
CA MET A 303 -3.27 -10.06 -1.87
C MET A 303 -4.40 -11.04 -1.57
N GLU A 304 -4.14 -12.06 -0.75
CA GLU A 304 -5.13 -13.08 -0.41
C GLU A 304 -6.31 -12.48 0.34
N VAL A 305 -6.05 -11.59 1.30
CA VAL A 305 -7.10 -10.91 2.04
C VAL A 305 -7.91 -9.99 1.14
N LEU A 306 -7.26 -9.19 0.29
CA LEU A 306 -7.96 -8.33 -0.67
C LEU A 306 -8.81 -9.16 -1.65
N LYS A 307 -8.28 -10.27 -2.19
CA LYS A 307 -9.03 -11.18 -3.05
C LYS A 307 -10.26 -11.74 -2.34
N LYS A 308 -10.10 -12.21 -1.11
CA LYS A 308 -11.19 -12.79 -0.32
C LYS A 308 -12.31 -11.78 -0.04
N GLU A 309 -11.95 -10.60 0.44
CA GLU A 309 -12.92 -9.59 0.89
C GLU A 309 -13.58 -8.84 -0.27
N LYS A 310 -12.88 -8.62 -1.38
CA LYS A 310 -13.41 -7.98 -2.59
C LYS A 310 -14.14 -8.95 -3.53
N GLY A 311 -13.88 -10.25 -3.40
CA GLY A 311 -14.42 -11.29 -4.30
C GLY A 311 -13.69 -11.40 -5.64
N PHE A 312 -12.60 -10.64 -5.84
CA PHE A 312 -11.75 -10.67 -7.03
C PHE A 312 -10.30 -10.28 -6.67
N PRO A 313 -9.30 -10.74 -7.44
CA PRO A 313 -7.90 -10.45 -7.15
C PRO A 313 -7.57 -8.98 -7.39
N PRO A 314 -6.70 -8.37 -6.55
CA PRO A 314 -6.17 -7.04 -6.77
C PRO A 314 -5.20 -6.99 -7.95
N LEU A 315 -4.93 -5.79 -8.48
CA LEU A 315 -3.78 -5.55 -9.36
C LEU A 315 -2.50 -5.77 -8.55
N LEU A 316 -1.51 -6.45 -9.15
CA LEU A 316 -0.20 -6.65 -8.53
C LEU A 316 0.88 -5.93 -9.33
N LEU A 317 1.61 -5.05 -8.66
CA LEU A 317 2.70 -4.26 -9.22
C LEU A 317 4.02 -4.69 -8.61
N LEU A 318 4.91 -5.31 -9.40
CA LEU A 318 6.22 -5.82 -8.99
C LEU A 318 7.32 -4.93 -9.58
N ASP A 319 7.96 -4.09 -8.76
CA ASP A 319 9.00 -3.17 -9.21
C ASP A 319 10.39 -3.72 -8.88
N ASP A 320 11.16 -4.07 -9.92
CA ASP A 320 12.54 -4.56 -9.86
C ASP A 320 12.81 -5.59 -8.71
N VAL A 321 11.79 -6.48 -8.46
CA VAL A 321 11.80 -7.39 -7.30
C VAL A 321 12.83 -8.51 -7.39
N PHE A 322 13.36 -8.78 -8.59
CA PHE A 322 14.30 -9.88 -8.83
C PHE A 322 15.75 -9.53 -8.51
N GLU A 323 16.06 -8.25 -8.32
CA GLU A 323 17.39 -7.88 -7.85
C GLU A 323 17.72 -8.58 -6.53
N LYS A 324 18.87 -9.26 -6.48
CA LYS A 324 19.39 -9.94 -5.28
C LYS A 324 18.52 -11.13 -4.78
N LEU A 325 17.64 -11.70 -5.61
CA LEU A 325 17.05 -13.02 -5.37
C LEU A 325 17.85 -14.10 -6.13
N ASP A 326 17.97 -15.29 -5.54
CA ASP A 326 18.43 -16.46 -6.27
C ASP A 326 17.34 -16.98 -7.23
N GLU A 327 17.74 -17.75 -8.25
CA GLU A 327 16.87 -18.24 -9.31
C GLU A 327 15.70 -19.07 -8.77
N GLU A 328 15.94 -19.88 -7.72
CA GLU A 328 14.89 -20.72 -7.12
C GLU A 328 13.79 -19.85 -6.50
N ARG A 329 14.16 -18.79 -5.78
CA ARG A 329 13.19 -17.87 -5.18
C ARG A 329 12.44 -17.05 -6.23
N ILE A 330 13.12 -16.63 -7.30
CA ILE A 330 12.46 -15.95 -8.43
C ILE A 330 11.40 -16.87 -9.02
N SER A 331 11.77 -18.12 -9.34
CA SER A 331 10.86 -19.10 -9.92
C SER A 331 9.66 -19.39 -9.01
N ASN A 332 9.88 -19.60 -7.70
CA ASN A 332 8.82 -19.84 -6.73
C ASN A 332 7.87 -18.64 -6.61
N LEU A 333 8.41 -17.41 -6.57
CA LEU A 333 7.60 -16.18 -6.52
C LEU A 333 6.76 -16.04 -7.78
N LEU A 334 7.36 -16.17 -8.96
CA LEU A 334 6.66 -16.06 -10.23
C LEU A 334 5.59 -17.15 -10.39
N GLN A 335 5.88 -18.38 -9.96
CA GLN A 335 4.87 -19.43 -9.96
C GLN A 335 3.68 -19.06 -9.07
N LYS A 336 3.94 -18.60 -7.84
CA LYS A 336 2.89 -18.18 -6.90
C LYS A 336 2.05 -17.02 -7.44
N VAL A 337 2.70 -15.97 -7.95
CA VAL A 337 1.98 -14.77 -8.37
C VAL A 337 1.45 -14.84 -9.80
N CYS A 338 2.16 -15.47 -10.75
CA CYS A 338 1.75 -15.50 -12.15
C CYS A 338 0.91 -16.71 -12.53
N ARG A 339 1.07 -17.86 -11.87
CA ARG A 339 0.36 -19.08 -12.22
C ARG A 339 -0.80 -19.38 -11.28
N GLU A 340 -0.63 -19.17 -9.97
CA GLU A 340 -1.66 -19.45 -8.97
C GLU A 340 -2.63 -18.29 -8.74
N ASN A 341 -2.22 -17.06 -9.10
CA ASN A 341 -3.07 -15.88 -9.02
C ASN A 341 -3.75 -15.59 -10.38
N GLU A 342 -5.02 -15.22 -10.33
CA GLU A 342 -5.84 -14.92 -11.53
C GLU A 342 -5.88 -13.43 -11.86
N GLY A 343 -5.36 -12.57 -10.99
CA GLY A 343 -5.34 -11.11 -11.17
C GLY A 343 -4.33 -10.63 -12.20
N GLN A 344 -4.48 -9.40 -12.66
CA GLN A 344 -3.54 -8.75 -13.55
C GLN A 344 -2.27 -8.35 -12.81
N ILE A 345 -1.11 -8.58 -13.46
CA ILE A 345 0.22 -8.42 -12.85
C ILE A 345 1.09 -7.59 -13.78
N PHE A 346 1.76 -6.60 -13.22
CA PHE A 346 2.75 -5.78 -13.89
C PHE A 346 4.11 -6.02 -13.24
N ILE A 347 5.09 -6.43 -14.05
CA ILE A 347 6.42 -6.81 -13.58
C ILE A 347 7.45 -5.95 -14.30
N THR A 348 8.30 -5.26 -13.56
CA THR A 348 9.44 -4.54 -14.14
C THR A 348 10.75 -5.28 -13.94
N ASP A 349 11.62 -5.21 -14.91
CA ASP A 349 13.01 -5.70 -14.83
C ASP A 349 13.92 -4.88 -15.75
N THR A 350 15.18 -4.77 -15.39
CA THR A 350 16.23 -4.21 -16.25
C THR A 350 16.76 -5.21 -17.28
N ASN A 351 16.61 -6.51 -17.03
CA ASN A 351 17.06 -7.59 -17.88
C ASN A 351 15.87 -8.32 -18.52
N GLU A 352 15.61 -7.99 -19.79
CA GLU A 352 14.51 -8.58 -20.59
C GLU A 352 14.68 -10.08 -20.76
N GLU A 353 15.89 -10.55 -21.13
CA GLU A 353 16.13 -11.98 -21.40
C GLU A 353 15.87 -12.83 -20.15
N ARG A 354 16.30 -12.36 -18.98
CA ARG A 354 16.06 -13.03 -17.70
C ARG A 354 14.57 -13.16 -17.42
N LEU A 355 13.81 -12.06 -17.49
CA LEU A 355 12.38 -12.06 -17.19
C LEU A 355 11.59 -12.93 -18.16
N VAL A 356 11.86 -12.80 -19.46
CA VAL A 356 11.23 -13.60 -20.52
C VAL A 356 11.53 -15.08 -20.35
N SER A 357 12.78 -15.44 -20.01
CA SER A 357 13.17 -16.83 -19.76
C SER A 357 12.38 -17.44 -18.61
N HIS A 358 12.28 -16.73 -17.47
CA HIS A 358 11.52 -17.21 -16.32
C HIS A 358 10.02 -17.37 -16.60
N LEU A 359 9.40 -16.39 -17.30
CA LEU A 359 7.97 -16.48 -17.63
C LEU A 359 7.66 -17.62 -18.60
N LYS A 360 8.52 -17.85 -19.59
CA LYS A 360 8.43 -19.02 -20.49
C LYS A 360 8.58 -20.34 -19.73
N GLN A 361 9.50 -20.41 -18.77
CA GLN A 361 9.76 -21.61 -17.96
C GLN A 361 8.54 -22.02 -17.12
N ILE A 362 7.77 -21.07 -16.62
CA ILE A 362 6.52 -21.34 -15.89
C ILE A 362 5.29 -21.46 -16.81
N ALA A 363 5.48 -21.41 -18.14
CA ALA A 363 4.42 -21.54 -19.15
C ALA A 363 3.24 -20.57 -18.97
N VAL A 364 3.54 -19.28 -18.77
CA VAL A 364 2.57 -18.20 -18.63
C VAL A 364 2.61 -17.31 -19.88
N GLU A 365 1.44 -16.98 -20.42
CA GLU A 365 1.31 -15.97 -21.49
C GLU A 365 1.53 -14.57 -20.90
N PHE A 366 2.26 -13.73 -21.62
CA PHE A 366 2.58 -12.38 -21.18
C PHE A 366 2.74 -11.41 -22.35
N GLN A 367 2.44 -10.15 -22.08
CA GLN A 367 2.76 -9.03 -22.97
C GLN A 367 4.10 -8.42 -22.56
N LEU A 368 5.00 -8.22 -23.53
CA LEU A 368 6.26 -7.51 -23.31
C LEU A 368 6.14 -6.06 -23.75
N ILE A 369 6.55 -5.14 -22.91
CA ILE A 369 6.67 -3.70 -23.17
C ILE A 369 8.12 -3.30 -22.94
N SER A 370 8.79 -2.87 -24.00
CA SER A 370 10.17 -2.35 -23.94
C SER A 370 10.12 -0.81 -23.90
N LEU A 371 10.79 -0.17 -22.91
CA LEU A 371 10.84 1.27 -22.67
C LEU A 371 12.16 1.88 -23.10
#